data_e8145219e6863eed667eb73d361783bb
#
_entry.id   e8145219e6863eed667eb73d361783bb
#
_cell.length_a   1.000
_cell.length_b   1.000
_cell.length_c   1.000
_cell.angle_alpha   90.00
_cell.angle_beta   90.00
_cell.angle_gamma   90.00
#
_symmetry.space_group_name_H-M   'P 1'
#
loop_
_entity.id
_entity.type
_entity.pdbx_description
1 polymer ?
#
loop_
_entity_poly.entity_id
_entity_poly.type
_entity_poly.pdbx_seq_one_letter_code
_entity_poly.pdbx_strand_id
1 'polypeptide(L)'
;MTIDEDAASNALGAFSMSSNGLSYTYDANDIGGLETANGNGLDEAAGDWKIAYAANGFSAGYEVDEDVEGRSLTTLGYSANGLTLGLEVKDDDGSAGAGGTINTVSVGYIMGAMTISYDVDDQTDQDYDAKVTYTMGDTVLSAGTDEIESHYAGITTTIGGLSLTARSEADGNTAADTAENELSISYTIGALTVAYAKDTGDVGKFGDEAETLTTLTYDLGGVTLVAKGNDQDETEVSAAFSF
;
A
#
# COMPACT_ATOMS: atom_id res chain seq x y z
N MET A 1 -5.73 20.34 25.19
CA MET A 1 -7.12 19.87 25.23
C MET A 1 -7.86 20.58 24.13
N THR A 2 -8.44 19.82 23.23
CA THR A 2 -9.25 20.34 22.12
C THR A 2 -10.65 19.76 22.29
N ILE A 3 -11.68 20.57 22.10
CA ILE A 3 -13.08 20.15 22.15
C ILE A 3 -13.73 20.73 20.91
N ASP A 4 -14.39 19.90 20.14
CA ASP A 4 -15.23 20.27 19.01
C ASP A 4 -16.68 19.92 19.32
N GLU A 5 -17.62 20.78 18.93
CA GLU A 5 -19.05 20.58 19.14
C GLU A 5 -19.72 20.38 17.78
N ASP A 6 -20.47 19.32 17.62
CA ASP A 6 -21.32 19.13 16.45
C ASP A 6 -22.46 20.16 16.47
N ALA A 7 -22.42 21.07 15.50
CA ALA A 7 -23.40 22.17 15.38
C ALA A 7 -24.83 21.72 15.07
N ALA A 8 -25.04 20.46 14.69
CA ALA A 8 -26.35 19.93 14.30
C ALA A 8 -27.11 19.29 15.46
N SER A 9 -26.42 18.77 16.49
CA SER A 9 -27.05 17.99 17.57
C SER A 9 -26.85 18.54 18.96
N ASN A 10 -26.01 19.57 19.16
CA ASN A 10 -25.52 20.03 20.49
C ASN A 10 -24.82 18.89 21.27
N ALA A 11 -24.32 17.88 20.59
CA ALA A 11 -23.54 16.80 21.16
C ALA A 11 -22.05 17.15 21.11
N LEU A 12 -21.26 16.49 21.93
CA LEU A 12 -19.79 16.56 21.83
C LEU A 12 -19.37 15.78 20.59
N GLY A 13 -18.89 16.47 19.53
CA GLY A 13 -18.44 15.82 18.29
C GLY A 13 -17.08 15.15 18.48
N ALA A 14 -16.08 15.87 19.00
CA ALA A 14 -14.76 15.32 19.24
C ALA A 14 -14.13 15.90 20.50
N PHE A 15 -13.32 15.10 21.17
CA PHE A 15 -12.55 15.51 22.35
C PHE A 15 -11.16 14.89 22.32
N SER A 16 -10.12 15.68 22.52
CA SER A 16 -8.78 15.16 22.68
C SER A 16 -8.01 15.84 23.79
N MET A 17 -7.14 15.08 24.45
CA MET A 17 -6.17 15.59 25.41
C MET A 17 -4.86 14.82 25.30
N SER A 18 -3.75 15.49 25.56
CA SER A 18 -2.44 14.84 25.56
C SER A 18 -1.53 15.44 26.62
N SER A 19 -0.65 14.60 27.17
CA SER A 19 0.39 15.00 28.11
C SER A 19 1.51 13.95 28.16
N ASN A 20 2.76 14.38 28.06
CA ASN A 20 3.94 13.53 28.23
C ASN A 20 3.93 12.23 27.38
N GLY A 21 3.50 12.34 26.12
CA GLY A 21 3.42 11.19 25.23
C GLY A 21 2.14 10.36 25.35
N LEU A 22 1.33 10.57 26.38
CA LEU A 22 0.02 9.96 26.51
C LEU A 22 -1.03 10.84 25.83
N SER A 23 -1.89 10.25 25.05
CA SER A 23 -3.05 10.91 24.44
C SER A 23 -4.33 10.10 24.66
N TYR A 24 -5.43 10.81 24.79
CA TYR A 24 -6.77 10.27 24.75
C TYR A 24 -7.55 11.03 23.70
N THR A 25 -8.28 10.33 22.86
CA THR A 25 -9.18 10.91 21.85
C THR A 25 -10.53 10.21 21.94
N TYR A 26 -11.58 10.99 21.82
CA TYR A 26 -12.93 10.52 21.58
C TYR A 26 -13.44 11.28 20.37
N ASP A 27 -14.08 10.58 19.44
CA ASP A 27 -14.77 11.16 18.29
C ASP A 27 -16.16 10.51 18.19
N ALA A 28 -17.18 11.32 18.03
CA ALA A 28 -18.56 10.84 17.93
C ALA A 28 -18.87 10.25 16.54
N ASN A 29 -17.99 10.48 15.56
CA ASN A 29 -18.21 10.02 14.20
C ASN A 29 -17.26 8.88 13.84
N ASP A 30 -15.99 8.98 14.13
CA ASP A 30 -14.98 7.92 13.85
C ASP A 30 -13.55 8.36 14.19
N ILE A 31 -12.75 7.46 14.71
CA ILE A 31 -11.28 7.60 14.79
C ILE A 31 -10.63 6.68 13.76
N GLY A 32 -10.74 7.00 12.49
CA GLY A 32 -10.28 6.21 11.34
C GLY A 32 -9.10 5.28 11.55
N GLY A 33 -9.34 4.01 11.69
CA GLY A 33 -8.36 2.93 11.86
C GLY A 33 -9.01 1.56 11.81
N LEU A 34 -10.23 1.44 12.36
CA LEU A 34 -11.00 0.20 12.39
C LEU A 34 -11.86 -0.01 11.14
N GLU A 35 -12.24 1.07 10.44
CA GLU A 35 -13.12 0.99 9.26
C GLU A 35 -12.49 0.43 7.99
N THR A 36 -11.19 0.55 7.83
CA THR A 36 -10.52 0.25 6.55
C THR A 36 -10.41 -1.24 6.22
N ALA A 37 -10.70 -2.12 7.18
CA ALA A 37 -10.47 -3.55 6.95
C ALA A 37 -11.55 -4.27 6.10
N ASN A 38 -12.76 -3.75 5.96
CA ASN A 38 -13.83 -4.47 5.28
C ASN A 38 -14.61 -3.70 4.21
N GLY A 39 -14.26 -2.44 3.91
CA GLY A 39 -14.85 -1.69 2.79
C GLY A 39 -16.36 -1.44 2.86
N ASN A 40 -17.02 -1.79 3.94
CA ASN A 40 -18.38 -1.43 4.23
C ASN A 40 -18.34 -0.31 5.27
N GLY A 41 -18.64 0.90 4.84
CA GLY A 41 -18.88 2.02 5.75
C GLY A 41 -19.93 1.59 6.78
N LEU A 42 -19.50 1.39 8.01
CA LEU A 42 -20.38 1.07 9.09
C LEU A 42 -20.99 2.36 9.62
N ASP A 43 -22.21 2.26 10.02
CA ASP A 43 -23.07 3.36 10.39
C ASP A 43 -22.51 4.09 11.63
N GLU A 44 -22.30 5.37 11.52
CA GLU A 44 -21.58 6.29 12.41
C GLU A 44 -22.43 6.74 13.61
N ALA A 45 -23.04 5.85 14.36
CA ALA A 45 -24.07 6.23 15.32
C ALA A 45 -23.58 6.40 16.77
N ALA A 46 -22.47 5.77 17.13
CA ALA A 46 -21.93 5.88 18.48
C ALA A 46 -20.52 6.37 18.61
N GLY A 47 -19.76 6.82 19.07
CA GLY A 47 -18.40 7.36 19.02
C GLY A 47 -17.33 6.37 19.41
N ASP A 48 -16.19 6.61 18.86
CA ASP A 48 -14.98 5.85 19.13
C ASP A 48 -14.11 6.48 20.19
N TRP A 49 -13.31 5.70 20.86
CA TRP A 49 -12.28 6.26 21.71
C TRP A 49 -10.94 5.56 21.56
N LYS A 50 -9.88 6.31 21.76
CA LYS A 50 -8.49 5.87 21.62
C LYS A 50 -7.64 6.37 22.76
N ILE A 51 -6.85 5.49 23.33
CA ILE A 51 -5.73 5.84 24.20
C ILE A 51 -4.45 5.48 23.49
N ALA A 52 -3.50 6.40 23.40
CA ALA A 52 -2.21 6.14 22.82
C ALA A 52 -1.08 6.72 23.67
N TYR A 53 0.06 6.04 23.63
CA TYR A 53 1.29 6.46 24.26
C TYR A 53 2.45 6.37 23.29
N ALA A 54 3.29 7.40 23.23
CA ALA A 54 4.50 7.37 22.45
C ALA A 54 5.63 8.11 23.17
N ALA A 55 6.72 7.40 23.46
CA ALA A 55 7.93 7.99 24.01
C ALA A 55 9.16 7.10 23.76
N ASN A 56 10.33 7.73 23.54
CA ASN A 56 11.62 7.05 23.46
C ASN A 56 11.67 5.88 22.44
N GLY A 57 10.98 6.03 21.33
CA GLY A 57 10.88 4.99 20.29
C GLY A 57 9.83 3.92 20.58
N PHE A 58 9.20 3.89 21.72
CA PHE A 58 8.05 3.02 22.00
C PHE A 58 6.75 3.72 21.67
N SER A 59 5.79 2.96 21.14
CA SER A 59 4.40 3.36 20.98
C SER A 59 3.48 2.23 21.46
N ALA A 60 2.33 2.63 22.00
CA ALA A 60 1.25 1.72 22.32
C ALA A 60 -0.06 2.44 22.09
N GLY A 61 -1.05 1.75 21.55
CA GLY A 61 -2.39 2.27 21.30
C GLY A 61 -3.44 1.23 21.64
N TYR A 62 -4.57 1.70 22.10
CA TYR A 62 -5.79 0.92 22.26
C TYR A 62 -6.97 1.77 21.79
N GLU A 63 -7.74 1.23 20.86
CA GLU A 63 -8.87 1.88 20.20
C GLU A 63 -10.08 0.96 20.28
N VAL A 64 -11.23 1.52 20.51
CA VAL A 64 -12.51 0.81 20.62
C VAL A 64 -13.54 1.51 19.75
N ASP A 65 -14.22 0.72 18.95
CA ASP A 65 -15.40 1.10 18.23
C ASP A 65 -16.61 0.80 19.13
N GLU A 66 -17.35 1.84 19.55
CA GLU A 66 -18.53 1.70 20.42
C GLU A 66 -19.80 1.36 19.63
N ASP A 67 -19.78 1.52 18.30
CA ASP A 67 -20.87 1.15 17.42
C ASP A 67 -20.99 -0.36 17.23
N VAL A 68 -19.87 -1.06 17.32
CA VAL A 68 -19.81 -2.50 17.11
C VAL A 68 -19.23 -3.18 18.35
N GLU A 69 -20.10 -3.82 19.14
CA GLU A 69 -19.68 -4.52 20.35
C GLU A 69 -18.64 -5.59 20.06
N GLY A 70 -17.48 -5.48 20.70
CA GLY A 70 -16.37 -6.43 20.57
C GLY A 70 -15.33 -6.04 19.54
N ARG A 71 -15.46 -4.90 18.89
CA ARG A 71 -14.44 -4.42 17.95
C ARG A 71 -13.41 -3.55 18.67
N SER A 72 -12.15 -3.92 18.55
CA SER A 72 -11.05 -3.15 19.11
C SER A 72 -9.74 -3.33 18.34
N LEU A 73 -8.85 -2.36 18.49
CA LEU A 73 -7.51 -2.38 17.91
C LEU A 73 -6.46 -2.08 18.98
N THR A 74 -5.55 -3.02 19.20
CA THR A 74 -4.37 -2.83 20.05
C THR A 74 -3.14 -2.73 19.19
N THR A 75 -2.34 -1.69 19.37
CA THR A 75 -1.08 -1.51 18.67
C THR A 75 0.08 -1.39 19.66
N LEU A 76 1.18 -2.05 19.36
CA LEU A 76 2.47 -1.89 20.07
C LEU A 76 3.55 -1.65 19.03
N GLY A 77 4.44 -0.71 19.29
CA GLY A 77 5.51 -0.39 18.37
C GLY A 77 6.81 -0.06 19.09
N TYR A 78 7.92 -0.33 18.42
CA TYR A 78 9.24 0.12 18.81
C TYR A 78 10.03 0.53 17.58
N SER A 79 10.65 1.69 17.61
CA SER A 79 11.53 2.17 16.53
C SER A 79 12.77 2.84 17.11
N ALA A 80 13.93 2.26 16.84
CA ALA A 80 15.22 2.86 17.20
C ALA A 80 16.35 2.29 16.33
N ASN A 81 17.33 3.13 16.00
CA ASN A 81 18.55 2.72 15.31
C ASN A 81 18.32 1.92 14.03
N GLY A 82 17.29 2.29 13.27
CA GLY A 82 16.91 1.59 12.04
C GLY A 82 16.05 0.34 12.24
N LEU A 83 15.88 -0.15 13.46
CA LEU A 83 14.97 -1.24 13.78
C LEU A 83 13.56 -0.68 14.01
N THR A 84 12.57 -1.33 13.43
CA THR A 84 11.14 -1.11 13.67
C THR A 84 10.50 -2.45 13.98
N LEU A 85 9.75 -2.50 15.08
CA LEU A 85 8.93 -3.65 15.46
C LEU A 85 7.50 -3.17 15.62
N GLY A 86 6.55 -3.94 15.15
CA GLY A 86 5.11 -3.69 15.28
C GLY A 86 4.38 -4.94 15.71
N LEU A 87 3.38 -4.77 16.54
CA LEU A 87 2.34 -5.74 16.82
C LEU A 87 1.01 -5.02 16.74
N GLU A 88 0.12 -5.57 15.98
CA GLU A 88 -1.27 -5.14 15.90
C GLU A 88 -2.16 -6.32 16.25
N VAL A 89 -3.10 -6.11 17.15
CA VAL A 89 -4.14 -7.08 17.50
C VAL A 89 -5.46 -6.42 17.24
N LYS A 90 -6.19 -6.95 16.28
CA LYS A 90 -7.50 -6.47 15.87
C LYS A 90 -8.54 -7.52 16.25
N ASP A 91 -9.48 -7.13 17.10
CA ASP A 91 -10.70 -7.90 17.34
C ASP A 91 -11.82 -7.41 16.44
N ASP A 92 -12.45 -8.33 15.72
CA ASP A 92 -13.63 -8.08 14.89
C ASP A 92 -14.77 -8.99 15.36
N ASP A 93 -15.97 -8.44 15.55
CA ASP A 93 -17.16 -9.15 16.03
C ASP A 93 -17.74 -10.18 15.05
N GLY A 94 -17.20 -10.28 13.84
CA GLY A 94 -17.66 -11.19 12.80
C GLY A 94 -18.90 -10.76 12.04
N SER A 95 -19.37 -9.54 12.22
CA SER A 95 -20.55 -9.03 11.52
C SER A 95 -20.38 -9.00 9.98
N ALA A 96 -19.16 -8.96 9.49
CA ALA A 96 -18.83 -9.06 8.06
C ALA A 96 -18.49 -10.50 7.58
N GLY A 97 -18.66 -11.52 8.43
CA GLY A 97 -18.50 -12.94 8.02
C GLY A 97 -17.11 -13.54 8.22
N ALA A 98 -16.15 -12.78 8.70
CA ALA A 98 -14.77 -13.22 9.01
C ALA A 98 -14.35 -12.80 10.43
N GLY A 99 -15.27 -12.90 11.38
CA GLY A 99 -15.02 -12.49 12.76
C GLY A 99 -13.96 -13.32 13.44
N GLY A 100 -13.13 -12.65 14.23
CA GLY A 100 -12.06 -13.25 15.01
C GLY A 100 -10.99 -12.22 15.37
N THR A 101 -10.04 -12.64 16.17
CA THR A 101 -8.86 -11.84 16.47
C THR A 101 -7.83 -12.06 15.38
N ILE A 102 -7.31 -10.97 14.83
CA ILE A 102 -6.21 -10.97 13.86
C ILE A 102 -5.00 -10.36 14.54
N ASN A 103 -3.88 -11.08 14.53
CA ASN A 103 -2.62 -10.60 15.05
C ASN A 103 -1.65 -10.38 13.90
N THR A 104 -1.18 -9.15 13.73
CA THR A 104 -0.18 -8.80 12.72
C THR A 104 1.13 -8.44 13.41
N VAL A 105 2.22 -9.07 13.00
CA VAL A 105 3.57 -8.77 13.47
C VAL A 105 4.38 -8.21 12.32
N SER A 106 5.00 -7.06 12.54
CA SER A 106 5.88 -6.42 11.57
C SER A 106 7.29 -6.23 12.13
N VAL A 107 8.29 -6.48 11.29
CA VAL A 107 9.70 -6.24 11.58
C VAL A 107 10.33 -5.51 10.40
N GLY A 108 10.94 -4.37 10.66
CA GLY A 108 11.68 -3.61 9.67
C GLY A 108 13.09 -3.31 10.16
N TYR A 109 14.07 -3.34 9.26
CA TYR A 109 15.43 -2.94 9.58
C TYR A 109 16.06 -2.18 8.43
N ILE A 110 16.57 -0.98 8.71
CA ILE A 110 17.26 -0.12 7.76
C ILE A 110 18.75 -0.08 8.13
N MET A 111 19.59 -0.50 7.21
CA MET A 111 21.04 -0.49 7.34
C MET A 111 21.66 0.26 6.14
N GLY A 112 21.87 1.54 6.28
CA GLY A 112 22.36 2.39 5.19
C GLY A 112 21.41 2.40 4.00
N ALA A 113 21.83 1.83 2.89
CA ALA A 113 21.06 1.74 1.66
C ALA A 113 20.15 0.50 1.57
N MET A 114 20.22 -0.39 2.55
CA MET A 114 19.44 -1.62 2.60
C MET A 114 18.28 -1.50 3.57
N THR A 115 17.12 -1.94 3.14
CA THR A 115 15.92 -2.11 3.98
C THR A 115 15.49 -3.57 3.90
N ILE A 116 15.19 -4.15 5.05
CA ILE A 116 14.59 -5.47 5.18
C ILE A 116 13.26 -5.27 5.90
N SER A 117 12.20 -5.87 5.39
CA SER A 117 10.89 -5.95 6.07
C SER A 117 10.38 -7.37 6.09
N TYR A 118 9.64 -7.68 7.13
CA TYR A 118 8.91 -8.92 7.30
C TYR A 118 7.62 -8.59 8.04
N ASP A 119 6.50 -8.95 7.44
CA ASP A 119 5.17 -8.78 8.00
C ASP A 119 4.48 -10.14 7.96
N VAL A 120 3.74 -10.48 9.00
CA VAL A 120 2.96 -11.72 9.08
C VAL A 120 1.70 -11.45 9.88
N ASP A 121 0.59 -12.00 9.43
CA ASP A 121 -0.65 -12.09 10.20
C ASP A 121 -1.03 -13.55 10.48
N ASP A 122 -2.00 -13.76 11.38
CA ASP A 122 -2.49 -15.07 11.78
C ASP A 122 -3.87 -15.39 11.20
N GLN A 123 -4.24 -14.75 10.10
CA GLN A 123 -5.47 -15.10 9.38
C GLN A 123 -5.41 -16.54 8.85
N THR A 124 -6.55 -17.02 8.37
CA THR A 124 -6.75 -18.43 8.00
C THR A 124 -5.75 -18.96 6.97
N ASP A 125 -5.16 -18.07 6.18
CA ASP A 125 -4.18 -18.38 5.15
C ASP A 125 -2.75 -17.93 5.51
N GLN A 126 -2.51 -17.46 6.75
CA GLN A 126 -1.20 -17.04 7.30
C GLN A 126 -0.40 -16.19 6.32
N ASP A 127 -0.90 -14.99 6.05
CA ASP A 127 -0.27 -14.06 5.11
C ASP A 127 1.06 -13.54 5.65
N TYR A 128 2.17 -13.83 5.01
CA TYR A 128 3.45 -13.18 5.29
C TYR A 128 4.06 -12.57 4.03
N ASP A 129 4.74 -11.46 4.20
CA ASP A 129 5.56 -10.81 3.16
C ASP A 129 6.97 -10.55 3.72
N ALA A 130 7.97 -11.09 3.06
CA ALA A 130 9.37 -10.83 3.36
C ALA A 130 10.02 -10.14 2.17
N LYS A 131 10.57 -8.95 2.40
CA LYS A 131 11.14 -8.10 1.35
C LYS A 131 12.50 -7.56 1.74
N VAL A 132 13.41 -7.51 0.78
CA VAL A 132 14.65 -6.76 0.87
C VAL A 132 14.75 -5.77 -0.28
N THR A 133 15.16 -4.54 0.01
CA THR A 133 15.49 -3.53 -0.99
C THR A 133 16.89 -2.98 -0.76
N TYR A 134 17.58 -2.70 -1.84
CA TYR A 134 18.88 -2.02 -1.80
C TYR A 134 18.88 -0.85 -2.78
N THR A 135 19.13 0.33 -2.27
CA THR A 135 19.12 1.58 -3.04
C THR A 135 20.53 2.07 -3.31
N MET A 136 20.88 2.25 -4.58
CA MET A 136 22.18 2.72 -5.04
C MET A 136 21.98 3.91 -5.99
N GLY A 137 22.02 5.12 -5.48
CA GLY A 137 21.66 6.31 -6.25
C GLY A 137 20.23 6.22 -6.77
N ASP A 138 20.06 6.32 -8.08
CA ASP A 138 18.75 6.23 -8.74
C ASP A 138 18.34 4.79 -9.08
N THR A 139 19.06 3.80 -8.56
CA THR A 139 18.78 2.38 -8.78
C THR A 139 18.30 1.72 -7.50
N VAL A 140 17.20 1.00 -7.59
CA VAL A 140 16.64 0.16 -6.50
C VAL A 140 16.63 -1.28 -6.98
N LEU A 141 17.23 -2.14 -6.21
CA LEU A 141 17.10 -3.60 -6.32
C LEU A 141 16.12 -4.06 -5.26
N SER A 142 15.22 -4.96 -5.60
CA SER A 142 14.27 -5.55 -4.67
C SER A 142 14.16 -7.06 -4.86
N ALA A 143 13.90 -7.77 -3.78
CA ALA A 143 13.53 -9.17 -3.79
C ALA A 143 12.60 -9.45 -2.63
N GLY A 144 11.69 -10.39 -2.79
CA GLY A 144 10.73 -10.77 -1.74
C GLY A 144 10.12 -12.14 -1.99
N THR A 145 9.40 -12.59 -0.98
CA THR A 145 8.61 -13.84 -1.00
C THR A 145 7.43 -13.70 -0.06
N ASP A 146 6.37 -14.42 -0.32
CA ASP A 146 5.14 -14.50 0.47
C ASP A 146 4.81 -15.94 0.89
N GLU A 147 3.69 -16.12 1.60
CA GLU A 147 3.23 -17.40 2.16
C GLU A 147 2.80 -18.42 1.12
N ILE A 148 2.41 -18.00 -0.08
CA ILE A 148 2.07 -18.91 -1.18
C ILE A 148 3.30 -19.34 -1.99
N GLU A 149 4.48 -19.10 -1.43
CA GLU A 149 5.78 -19.39 -2.07
C GLU A 149 6.03 -18.58 -3.35
N SER A 150 5.25 -17.50 -3.60
CA SER A 150 5.60 -16.56 -4.64
C SER A 150 6.91 -15.85 -4.28
N HIS A 151 7.75 -15.67 -5.24
CA HIS A 151 9.01 -14.94 -5.03
C HIS A 151 9.32 -14.08 -6.24
N TYR A 152 9.82 -12.90 -5.97
CA TYR A 152 10.18 -11.95 -7.00
C TYR A 152 11.57 -11.38 -6.81
N ALA A 153 12.15 -10.95 -7.92
CA ALA A 153 13.31 -10.09 -7.94
C ALA A 153 13.11 -8.98 -8.97
N GLY A 154 13.51 -7.77 -8.62
CA GLY A 154 13.28 -6.60 -9.46
C GLY A 154 14.40 -5.58 -9.41
N ILE A 155 14.47 -4.78 -10.45
CA ILE A 155 15.31 -3.59 -10.56
C ILE A 155 14.50 -2.44 -11.12
N THR A 156 14.65 -1.27 -10.51
CA THR A 156 14.14 0.00 -11.04
C THR A 156 15.28 1.01 -11.07
N THR A 157 15.47 1.68 -12.19
CA THR A 157 16.50 2.72 -12.30
C THR A 157 16.08 3.84 -13.23
N THR A 158 16.59 5.06 -12.99
CA THR A 158 16.38 6.22 -13.85
C THR A 158 17.72 6.90 -14.10
N ILE A 159 18.15 6.97 -15.34
CA ILE A 159 19.44 7.57 -15.73
C ILE A 159 19.24 8.45 -16.96
N GLY A 160 19.42 9.77 -16.83
CA GLY A 160 19.47 10.68 -17.97
C GLY A 160 18.22 10.66 -18.86
N GLY A 161 17.02 10.56 -18.27
CA GLY A 161 15.74 10.48 -18.98
C GLY A 161 15.34 9.06 -19.41
N LEU A 162 16.22 8.07 -19.22
CA LEU A 162 15.90 6.65 -19.34
C LEU A 162 15.35 6.14 -18.01
N SER A 163 14.17 5.54 -18.03
CA SER A 163 13.62 4.77 -16.92
C SER A 163 13.52 3.31 -17.31
N LEU A 164 13.97 2.44 -16.43
CA LEU A 164 13.94 0.99 -16.59
C LEU A 164 13.34 0.37 -15.34
N THR A 165 12.33 -0.49 -15.52
CA THR A 165 11.83 -1.40 -14.49
C THR A 165 11.82 -2.81 -15.07
N ALA A 166 12.40 -3.74 -14.34
CA ALA A 166 12.32 -5.15 -14.67
C ALA A 166 12.03 -5.94 -13.40
N ARG A 167 11.09 -6.87 -13.48
CA ARG A 167 10.70 -7.77 -12.39
C ARG A 167 10.48 -9.16 -12.95
N SER A 168 10.90 -10.14 -12.22
CA SER A 168 10.56 -11.53 -12.45
C SER A 168 9.91 -12.06 -11.19
N GLU A 169 8.77 -12.69 -11.33
CA GLU A 169 7.97 -13.27 -10.25
C GLU A 169 7.61 -14.70 -10.61
N ALA A 170 7.76 -15.59 -9.66
CA ALA A 170 7.24 -16.95 -9.73
C ALA A 170 6.06 -17.05 -8.77
N ASP A 171 4.91 -17.44 -9.26
CA ASP A 171 3.70 -17.65 -8.46
C ASP A 171 3.68 -19.10 -7.92
N GLY A 172 3.80 -19.25 -6.60
CA GLY A 172 3.83 -20.54 -5.93
C GLY A 172 2.49 -21.28 -5.91
N ASN A 173 1.37 -20.60 -6.18
CA ASN A 173 0.02 -21.19 -6.03
C ASN A 173 -0.58 -21.71 -7.34
N THR A 174 0.03 -21.48 -8.48
CA THR A 174 -0.50 -21.99 -9.74
C THR A 174 0.13 -23.34 -10.13
N ALA A 175 -0.71 -24.32 -10.43
CA ALA A 175 -0.28 -25.63 -10.94
C ALA A 175 0.54 -25.56 -12.25
N ALA A 176 0.74 -24.37 -12.78
CA ALA A 176 1.45 -24.10 -14.02
C ALA A 176 2.85 -23.51 -13.81
N ASP A 177 3.25 -23.12 -12.58
CA ASP A 177 4.56 -22.53 -12.25
C ASP A 177 5.05 -21.56 -13.37
N THR A 178 4.17 -20.67 -13.77
CA THR A 178 4.45 -19.69 -14.83
C THR A 178 5.12 -18.48 -14.20
N ALA A 179 6.43 -18.39 -14.42
CA ALA A 179 7.14 -17.16 -14.04
C ALA A 179 6.62 -15.99 -14.88
N GLU A 180 6.10 -14.98 -14.20
CA GLU A 180 5.75 -13.71 -14.82
C GLU A 180 6.98 -12.82 -14.91
N ASN A 181 7.17 -12.19 -16.05
CA ASN A 181 8.28 -11.31 -16.29
C ASN A 181 7.76 -9.97 -16.80
N GLU A 182 7.96 -8.94 -16.01
CA GLU A 182 7.66 -7.57 -16.35
C GLU A 182 8.92 -6.85 -16.81
N LEU A 183 8.83 -6.11 -17.91
CA LEU A 183 9.85 -5.20 -18.38
C LEU A 183 9.20 -3.90 -18.83
N SER A 184 9.59 -2.79 -18.26
CA SER A 184 9.19 -1.46 -18.70
C SER A 184 10.43 -0.61 -18.96
N ILE A 185 10.50 -0.04 -20.15
CA ILE A 185 11.58 0.87 -20.56
C ILE A 185 10.91 2.12 -21.11
N SER A 186 11.28 3.30 -20.61
CA SER A 186 10.86 4.56 -21.21
C SER A 186 12.04 5.52 -21.35
N TYR A 187 12.02 6.30 -22.43
CA TYR A 187 13.01 7.33 -22.66
C TYR A 187 12.36 8.63 -23.09
N THR A 188 12.71 9.72 -22.42
CA THR A 188 12.17 11.05 -22.68
C THR A 188 13.24 11.96 -23.25
N ILE A 189 12.97 12.54 -24.42
CA ILE A 189 13.80 13.55 -25.08
C ILE A 189 12.92 14.77 -25.37
N GLY A 190 13.12 15.85 -24.60
CA GLY A 190 12.29 17.04 -24.74
C GLY A 190 10.81 16.72 -24.54
N ALA A 191 9.99 16.96 -25.55
CA ALA A 191 8.56 16.71 -25.53
C ALA A 191 8.14 15.26 -25.89
N LEU A 192 9.09 14.45 -26.35
CA LEU A 192 8.81 13.09 -26.81
C LEU A 192 9.21 12.07 -25.75
N THR A 193 8.28 11.19 -25.40
CA THR A 193 8.53 9.98 -24.61
C THR A 193 8.22 8.76 -25.45
N VAL A 194 9.17 7.82 -25.49
CA VAL A 194 9.00 6.50 -26.07
C VAL A 194 9.03 5.49 -24.92
N ALA A 195 8.01 4.66 -24.83
CA ALA A 195 7.92 3.63 -23.82
C ALA A 195 7.64 2.27 -24.46
N TYR A 196 8.24 1.24 -23.89
CA TYR A 196 7.99 -0.15 -24.21
C TYR A 196 7.73 -0.90 -22.90
N ALA A 197 6.68 -1.68 -22.87
CA ALA A 197 6.38 -2.58 -21.79
C ALA A 197 6.19 -4.00 -22.33
N LYS A 198 6.69 -4.97 -21.58
CA LYS A 198 6.43 -6.39 -21.77
C LYS A 198 6.02 -6.99 -20.44
N ASP A 199 4.95 -7.76 -20.46
CA ASP A 199 4.46 -8.52 -19.34
C ASP A 199 3.96 -9.86 -19.87
N THR A 200 4.42 -10.97 -19.30
CA THR A 200 3.98 -12.30 -19.70
C THR A 200 2.66 -12.71 -19.04
N GLY A 201 2.20 -11.97 -18.02
CA GLY A 201 0.93 -12.18 -17.36
C GLY A 201 -0.23 -11.45 -18.05
N ASP A 202 -0.08 -10.20 -18.31
CA ASP A 202 -1.04 -9.33 -19.03
C ASP A 202 -0.57 -7.86 -18.99
N VAL A 203 -0.22 -7.25 -20.10
CA VAL A 203 -0.05 -5.78 -20.14
C VAL A 203 -1.39 -5.03 -20.09
N GLY A 204 -2.44 -5.74 -19.88
CA GLY A 204 -3.74 -5.47 -19.25
C GLY A 204 -4.49 -4.21 -19.62
N LYS A 205 -4.21 -3.50 -20.70
CA LYS A 205 -4.97 -2.28 -21.02
C LYS A 205 -5.14 -1.97 -22.49
N PHE A 206 -4.66 -2.80 -23.37
CA PHE A 206 -4.81 -2.60 -24.79
C PHE A 206 -4.83 -3.93 -25.52
N GLY A 207 -6.00 -4.57 -25.57
CA GLY A 207 -6.21 -5.93 -26.05
C GLY A 207 -6.04 -6.98 -24.93
N ASP A 208 -7.00 -7.89 -24.81
CA ASP A 208 -7.11 -8.81 -23.67
C ASP A 208 -6.04 -9.92 -23.60
N GLU A 209 -5.07 -9.97 -24.53
CA GLU A 209 -4.05 -11.02 -24.61
C GLU A 209 -2.67 -10.49 -25.08
N ALA A 210 -2.45 -9.18 -25.01
CA ALA A 210 -1.20 -8.61 -25.50
C ALA A 210 -0.09 -8.71 -24.46
N GLU A 211 1.03 -9.30 -24.82
CA GLU A 211 2.23 -9.38 -23.96
C GLU A 211 3.15 -8.17 -24.08
N THR A 212 2.99 -7.36 -25.12
CA THR A 212 3.84 -6.18 -25.32
C THR A 212 3.07 -4.94 -25.71
N LEU A 213 3.51 -3.79 -25.23
CA LEU A 213 2.94 -2.48 -25.54
C LEU A 213 4.05 -1.46 -25.84
N THR A 214 3.97 -0.84 -27.01
CA THR A 214 4.79 0.33 -27.34
C THR A 214 3.94 1.58 -27.30
N THR A 215 4.40 2.61 -26.60
CA THR A 215 3.73 3.90 -26.47
C THR A 215 4.65 5.03 -26.92
N LEU A 216 4.14 5.91 -27.78
CA LEU A 216 4.77 7.17 -28.13
C LEU A 216 3.89 8.30 -27.57
N THR A 217 4.45 9.16 -26.76
CA THR A 217 3.76 10.32 -26.20
C THR A 217 4.49 11.59 -26.62
N TYR A 218 3.78 12.54 -27.20
CA TYR A 218 4.33 13.83 -27.58
C TYR A 218 3.53 14.97 -26.94
N ASP A 219 4.18 15.72 -26.06
CA ASP A 219 3.58 16.85 -25.33
C ASP A 219 3.90 18.16 -26.04
N LEU A 220 2.86 18.84 -26.50
CA LEU A 220 2.92 20.13 -27.18
C LEU A 220 2.61 21.34 -26.24
N GLY A 221 2.51 21.10 -24.93
CA GLY A 221 2.24 22.16 -23.96
C GLY A 221 0.77 22.66 -23.97
N GLY A 222 -0.17 21.79 -24.14
CA GLY A 222 -1.63 22.06 -24.20
C GLY A 222 -2.35 21.00 -25.02
N VAL A 223 -1.58 20.25 -25.80
CA VAL A 223 -2.05 19.07 -26.52
C VAL A 223 -1.07 17.94 -26.30
N THR A 224 -1.55 16.80 -25.84
CA THR A 224 -0.77 15.57 -25.74
C THR A 224 -1.25 14.60 -26.80
N LEU A 225 -0.35 14.18 -27.67
CA LEU A 225 -0.59 13.13 -28.67
C LEU A 225 -0.04 11.81 -28.15
N VAL A 226 -0.83 10.75 -28.24
CA VAL A 226 -0.41 9.41 -27.84
C VAL A 226 -0.69 8.44 -28.99
N ALA A 227 0.31 7.65 -29.34
CA ALA A 227 0.16 6.51 -30.22
C ALA A 227 0.61 5.24 -29.49
N LYS A 228 -0.17 4.19 -29.57
CA LYS A 228 0.11 2.88 -28.98
C LYS A 228 0.03 1.79 -30.03
N GLY A 229 0.81 0.75 -29.84
CA GLY A 229 0.74 -0.48 -30.61
C GLY A 229 1.18 -1.66 -29.77
N ASN A 230 0.55 -2.81 -29.96
CA ASN A 230 0.84 -4.05 -29.22
C ASN A 230 1.26 -5.17 -30.20
N ASP A 231 1.56 -6.34 -29.67
CA ASP A 231 1.95 -7.54 -30.43
C ASP A 231 0.77 -8.28 -31.08
N GLN A 232 -0.45 -7.85 -30.82
CA GLN A 232 -1.69 -8.34 -31.46
C GLN A 232 -2.06 -7.53 -32.72
N ASP A 233 -1.15 -6.70 -33.26
CA ASP A 233 -1.37 -5.79 -34.37
C ASP A 233 -2.44 -4.72 -34.13
N GLU A 234 -2.78 -4.46 -32.87
CA GLU A 234 -3.70 -3.39 -32.50
C GLU A 234 -2.97 -2.06 -32.38
N THR A 235 -3.61 -1.00 -32.84
CA THR A 235 -3.06 0.36 -32.79
C THR A 235 -4.11 1.36 -32.35
N GLU A 236 -3.71 2.31 -31.51
CA GLU A 236 -4.55 3.43 -31.06
C GLU A 236 -3.79 4.73 -31.24
N VAL A 237 -4.49 5.77 -31.68
CA VAL A 237 -3.97 7.14 -31.66
C VAL A 237 -5.00 8.05 -31.02
N SER A 238 -4.57 8.81 -30.03
CA SER A 238 -5.41 9.73 -29.28
C SER A 238 -4.76 11.10 -29.13
N ALA A 239 -5.60 12.13 -28.92
CA ALA A 239 -5.16 13.48 -28.60
C ALA A 239 -5.96 14.01 -27.40
N ALA A 240 -5.26 14.45 -26.36
CA ALA A 240 -5.84 15.10 -25.19
C ALA A 240 -5.53 16.61 -25.23
N PHE A 241 -6.53 17.43 -24.94
CA PHE A 241 -6.41 18.88 -24.89
C PHE A 241 -6.61 19.36 -23.46
N SER A 242 -5.71 20.21 -22.96
CA SER A 242 -5.84 20.91 -21.68
C SER A 242 -6.02 22.41 -21.91
N PHE A 243 -7.08 23.00 -21.33
CA PHE A 243 -7.46 24.42 -21.48
C PHE A 243 -7.36 25.13 -20.13
#